data_4b9bfd214100a325dd223e2d936a4780
#
_entry.id   4b9bfd214100a325dd223e2d936a4780
#
_cell.length_a   1.000
_cell.length_b   1.000
_cell.length_c   1.000
_cell.angle_alpha   90.00
_cell.angle_beta   90.00
_cell.angle_gamma   90.00
#
_symmetry.space_group_name_H-M   'P 1'
#
loop_
_entity.id
_entity.type
_entity.pdbx_description
1 polymer ?
#
loop_
_entity_poly.entity_id
_entity_poly.type
_entity_poly.pdbx_seq_one_letter_code
_entity_poly.pdbx_strand_id
1 'polypeptide(L)'
;NKINLNQINLIAFTNGPGLLGPLLTGAAFAKSLAWSLNIKSIEIDHLEAHIFSAMISEKNLKPPFVSLLVSGGHTILSLIEKNSNCRVLGKTLDDSAGEVFDKVARHLGLSYPGGPEISREAEKIQKSSYKFPRPMIKSKDYNFSFSGLKTSVIQTINNIKLNKNSIADISHDFESSIIDVLITKTIKASNELGVDNIVITGGVSANKKLRNRFQNEAKLKNIFFPDIEFSTDNGAMIAYLGWIKSKSHFSNNLEINPDSISRFF
;
A
#
# COMPACT_ATOMS: atom_id res chain seq x y z
N ASN A 1 -10.69 -21.13 14.88
CA ASN A 1 -12.11 -20.86 15.21
C ASN A 1 -12.95 -22.08 14.77
N LYS A 2 -13.76 -22.60 15.69
CA LYS A 2 -14.71 -23.68 15.37
C LYS A 2 -16.03 -23.03 14.91
N ILE A 3 -16.05 -22.56 13.64
CA ILE A 3 -17.25 -21.99 13.01
C ILE A 3 -17.80 -23.06 12.05
N ASN A 4 -19.08 -23.38 12.17
CA ASN A 4 -19.76 -24.26 11.25
C ASN A 4 -20.19 -23.52 9.98
N LEU A 5 -20.25 -24.20 8.86
CA LEU A 5 -20.62 -23.59 7.57
C LEU A 5 -22.00 -22.92 7.59
N ASN A 6 -22.94 -23.46 8.37
CA ASN A 6 -24.28 -22.89 8.53
C ASN A 6 -24.33 -21.58 9.32
N GLN A 7 -23.22 -21.14 9.92
CA GLN A 7 -23.09 -19.85 10.60
C GLN A 7 -22.56 -18.76 9.67
N ILE A 8 -22.14 -19.13 8.45
CA ILE A 8 -21.67 -18.18 7.43
C ILE A 8 -22.89 -17.65 6.69
N ASN A 9 -22.96 -16.34 6.53
CA ASN A 9 -24.07 -15.66 5.86
C ASN A 9 -23.65 -14.77 4.68
N LEU A 10 -22.33 -14.65 4.45
CA LEU A 10 -21.75 -13.89 3.36
C LEU A 10 -20.38 -14.45 2.99
N ILE A 11 -20.07 -14.54 1.70
CA ILE A 11 -18.74 -14.85 1.19
C ILE A 11 -18.22 -13.63 0.42
N ALA A 12 -17.13 -13.06 0.91
CA ALA A 12 -16.39 -12.02 0.21
C ALA A 12 -15.19 -12.63 -0.52
N PHE A 13 -14.93 -12.20 -1.74
CA PHE A 13 -13.81 -12.68 -2.53
C PHE A 13 -13.18 -11.58 -3.35
N THR A 14 -11.89 -11.72 -3.64
CA THR A 14 -11.15 -10.76 -4.47
C THR A 14 -11.56 -10.91 -5.93
N ASN A 15 -12.03 -9.81 -6.53
CA ASN A 15 -12.38 -9.75 -7.95
C ASN A 15 -11.31 -9.07 -8.81
N GLY A 16 -10.35 -8.42 -8.19
CA GLY A 16 -9.22 -7.70 -8.82
C GLY A 16 -8.65 -6.63 -7.90
N PRO A 17 -7.54 -6.00 -8.31
CA PRO A 17 -6.66 -6.44 -9.39
C PRO A 17 -5.84 -7.69 -9.02
N GLY A 18 -5.34 -8.39 -10.05
CA GLY A 18 -4.50 -9.56 -9.85
C GLY A 18 -4.30 -10.40 -11.12
N LEU A 19 -3.57 -11.50 -10.98
CA LEU A 19 -3.40 -12.46 -12.06
C LEU A 19 -4.72 -13.18 -12.33
N LEU A 20 -5.12 -13.26 -13.60
CA LEU A 20 -6.42 -13.75 -14.01
C LEU A 20 -6.69 -15.18 -13.54
N GLY A 21 -5.72 -16.10 -13.62
CA GLY A 21 -5.88 -17.49 -13.20
C GLY A 21 -6.25 -17.64 -11.71
N PRO A 22 -5.46 -17.11 -10.76
CA PRO A 22 -5.81 -17.10 -9.34
C PRO A 22 -7.13 -16.41 -9.03
N LEU A 23 -7.43 -15.26 -9.68
CA LEU A 23 -8.70 -14.55 -9.48
C LEU A 23 -9.89 -15.40 -9.91
N LEU A 24 -9.84 -16.04 -11.09
CA LEU A 24 -10.89 -16.94 -11.57
C LEU A 24 -11.10 -18.12 -10.64
N THR A 25 -10.01 -18.75 -10.17
CA THR A 25 -10.09 -19.88 -9.24
C THR A 25 -10.76 -19.46 -7.93
N GLY A 26 -10.34 -18.34 -7.34
CA GLY A 26 -10.90 -17.82 -6.10
C GLY A 26 -12.38 -17.43 -6.25
N ALA A 27 -12.73 -16.72 -7.32
CA ALA A 27 -14.11 -16.31 -7.61
C ALA A 27 -15.03 -17.51 -7.87
N ALA A 28 -14.58 -18.51 -8.66
CA ALA A 28 -15.36 -19.71 -8.94
C ALA A 28 -15.63 -20.49 -7.64
N PHE A 29 -14.62 -20.69 -6.81
CA PHE A 29 -14.79 -21.35 -5.51
C PHE A 29 -15.76 -20.59 -4.60
N ALA A 30 -15.56 -19.29 -4.44
CA ALA A 30 -16.39 -18.45 -3.58
C ALA A 30 -17.86 -18.45 -4.01
N LYS A 31 -18.13 -18.27 -5.31
CA LYS A 31 -19.50 -18.25 -5.85
C LYS A 31 -20.15 -19.65 -5.79
N SER A 32 -19.42 -20.72 -6.07
CA SER A 32 -19.94 -22.09 -5.94
C SER A 32 -20.30 -22.42 -4.48
N LEU A 33 -19.45 -22.03 -3.53
CA LEU A 33 -19.73 -22.22 -2.11
C LEU A 33 -20.93 -21.40 -1.64
N ALA A 34 -21.02 -20.13 -2.05
CA ALA A 34 -22.16 -19.29 -1.74
C ALA A 34 -23.48 -19.85 -2.28
N TRP A 35 -23.45 -20.36 -3.52
CA TRP A 35 -24.59 -21.02 -4.14
C TRP A 35 -25.00 -22.28 -3.40
N SER A 36 -24.04 -23.16 -3.06
CA SER A 36 -24.33 -24.40 -2.34
C SER A 36 -24.90 -24.20 -0.93
N LEU A 37 -24.49 -23.12 -0.26
CA LEU A 37 -24.99 -22.74 1.07
C LEU A 37 -26.25 -21.85 1.01
N ASN A 38 -26.72 -21.48 -0.18
CA ASN A 38 -27.81 -20.54 -0.40
C ASN A 38 -27.60 -19.19 0.34
N ILE A 39 -26.39 -18.66 0.30
CA ILE A 39 -26.02 -17.36 0.90
C ILE A 39 -25.47 -16.40 -0.15
N LYS A 40 -25.33 -15.14 0.23
CA LYS A 40 -24.84 -14.08 -0.66
C LYS A 40 -23.34 -14.13 -0.85
N SER A 41 -22.88 -13.62 -2.01
CA SER A 41 -21.46 -13.35 -2.24
C SER A 41 -21.26 -11.88 -2.63
N ILE A 42 -20.05 -11.34 -2.37
CA ILE A 42 -19.68 -9.98 -2.70
C ILE A 42 -18.26 -9.92 -3.25
N GLU A 43 -18.13 -9.18 -4.35
CA GLU A 43 -16.85 -8.89 -5.00
C GLU A 43 -16.13 -7.75 -4.31
N ILE A 44 -14.84 -7.93 -4.04
CA ILE A 44 -14.02 -6.96 -3.31
C ILE A 44 -12.79 -6.61 -4.14
N ASP A 45 -12.54 -5.31 -4.26
CA ASP A 45 -11.26 -4.81 -4.79
C ASP A 45 -10.15 -5.01 -3.76
N HIS A 46 -9.05 -5.62 -4.20
CA HIS A 46 -7.92 -5.98 -3.36
C HIS A 46 -7.21 -4.76 -2.75
N LEU A 47 -7.04 -3.71 -3.55
CA LEU A 47 -6.33 -2.50 -3.10
C LEU A 47 -7.18 -1.70 -2.12
N GLU A 48 -8.48 -1.65 -2.35
CA GLU A 48 -9.42 -1.06 -1.41
C GLU A 48 -9.42 -1.83 -0.08
N ALA A 49 -9.37 -3.16 -0.12
CA ALA A 49 -9.30 -3.98 1.09
C ALA A 49 -8.03 -3.69 1.91
N HIS A 50 -6.88 -3.47 1.27
CA HIS A 50 -5.67 -3.02 1.95
C HIS A 50 -5.84 -1.67 2.67
N ILE A 51 -6.57 -0.73 2.06
CA ILE A 51 -6.84 0.58 2.68
C ILE A 51 -7.65 0.41 3.97
N PHE A 52 -8.66 -0.45 3.93
CA PHE A 52 -9.54 -0.69 5.08
C PHE A 52 -8.94 -1.65 6.13
N SER A 53 -7.83 -2.34 5.83
CA SER A 53 -7.23 -3.30 6.75
C SER A 53 -6.82 -2.70 8.11
N ALA A 54 -6.42 -1.43 8.13
CA ALA A 54 -6.09 -0.74 9.37
C ALA A 54 -7.27 -0.65 10.35
N MET A 55 -8.51 -0.64 9.87
CA MET A 55 -9.71 -0.60 10.72
C MET A 55 -9.98 -1.95 11.42
N ILE A 56 -9.29 -3.02 11.05
CA ILE A 56 -9.37 -4.32 11.75
C ILE A 56 -8.67 -4.22 13.10
N SER A 57 -7.45 -3.65 13.10
CA SER A 57 -6.62 -3.46 14.29
C SER A 57 -7.06 -2.24 15.11
N GLU A 58 -7.35 -1.15 14.43
CA GLU A 58 -7.57 0.17 15.02
C GLU A 58 -9.08 0.46 15.18
N LYS A 59 -9.67 -0.04 16.25
CA LYS A 59 -11.13 0.09 16.52
C LYS A 59 -11.63 1.53 16.59
N ASN A 60 -10.76 2.48 16.89
CA ASN A 60 -11.09 3.91 16.98
C ASN A 60 -10.97 4.63 15.62
N LEU A 61 -10.37 4.01 14.63
CA LEU A 61 -10.24 4.58 13.30
C LEU A 61 -11.61 4.56 12.60
N LYS A 62 -12.07 5.74 12.22
CA LYS A 62 -13.32 5.93 11.46
C LYS A 62 -13.09 6.92 10.33
N PRO A 63 -13.78 6.76 9.21
CA PRO A 63 -13.78 7.78 8.17
C PRO A 63 -14.32 9.13 8.67
N PRO A 64 -13.82 10.29 8.16
CA PRO A 64 -12.88 10.35 7.04
C PRO A 64 -11.42 10.15 7.47
N PHE A 65 -10.61 9.59 6.57
CA PHE A 65 -9.16 9.52 6.73
C PHE A 65 -8.44 9.56 5.37
N VAL A 66 -7.23 10.10 5.36
CA VAL A 66 -6.32 10.00 4.20
C VAL A 66 -5.56 8.69 4.30
N SER A 67 -5.50 7.94 3.21
CA SER A 67 -4.76 6.67 3.15
C SER A 67 -3.62 6.74 2.14
N LEU A 68 -2.43 6.35 2.56
CA LEU A 68 -1.28 6.08 1.72
C LEU A 68 -1.09 4.56 1.62
N LEU A 69 -1.49 3.98 0.49
CA LEU A 69 -1.15 2.60 0.13
C LEU A 69 0.20 2.59 -0.59
N VAL A 70 1.20 1.93 -0.01
CA VAL A 70 2.55 1.85 -0.56
C VAL A 70 3.08 0.42 -0.49
N SER A 71 3.21 -0.22 -1.66
CA SER A 71 3.57 -1.62 -1.82
C SER A 71 4.58 -1.84 -2.96
N GLY A 72 4.92 -3.09 -3.24
CA GLY A 72 5.74 -3.48 -4.39
C GLY A 72 5.11 -3.12 -5.74
N GLY A 73 3.78 -3.15 -5.85
CA GLY A 73 3.07 -2.86 -7.11
C GLY A 73 2.43 -1.48 -7.16
N HIS A 74 2.14 -0.85 -6.00
CA HIS A 74 1.29 0.33 -5.96
C HIS A 74 1.83 1.42 -5.04
N THR A 75 1.61 2.67 -5.44
CA THR A 75 1.76 3.86 -4.59
C THR A 75 0.58 4.77 -4.86
N ILE A 76 -0.36 4.84 -3.92
CA ILE A 76 -1.66 5.48 -4.09
C ILE A 76 -2.00 6.27 -2.84
N LEU A 77 -2.44 7.50 -3.04
CA LEU A 77 -2.97 8.37 -2.01
C LEU A 77 -4.47 8.53 -2.22
N SER A 78 -5.27 8.25 -1.21
CA SER A 78 -6.72 8.26 -1.28
C SER A 78 -7.34 8.98 -0.09
N LEU A 79 -8.55 9.47 -0.26
CA LEU A 79 -9.43 9.92 0.81
C LEU A 79 -10.53 8.88 1.00
N ILE A 80 -10.69 8.38 2.20
CA ILE A 80 -11.87 7.61 2.60
C ILE A 80 -12.87 8.59 3.22
N GLU A 81 -13.99 8.75 2.56
CA GLU A 81 -15.04 9.69 2.94
C GLU A 81 -15.92 9.15 4.08
N LYS A 82 -16.72 10.01 4.71
CA LYS A 82 -17.61 9.63 5.83
C LYS A 82 -18.57 8.47 5.52
N ASN A 83 -18.99 8.34 4.28
CA ASN A 83 -19.83 7.24 3.78
C ASN A 83 -19.04 5.98 3.41
N SER A 84 -17.75 5.93 3.74
CA SER A 84 -16.81 4.86 3.39
C SER A 84 -16.53 4.72 1.90
N ASN A 85 -16.90 5.70 1.07
CA ASN A 85 -16.43 5.77 -0.31
C ASN A 85 -14.95 6.13 -0.33
N CYS A 86 -14.22 5.53 -1.25
CA CYS A 86 -12.83 5.87 -1.47
C CYS A 86 -12.68 6.74 -2.73
N ARG A 87 -11.98 7.84 -2.57
CA ARG A 87 -11.63 8.75 -3.65
C ARG A 87 -10.13 8.82 -3.81
N VAL A 88 -9.62 8.41 -4.95
CA VAL A 88 -8.19 8.54 -5.28
C VAL A 88 -7.83 10.01 -5.44
N LEU A 89 -6.81 10.44 -4.75
CA LEU A 89 -6.25 11.80 -4.80
C LEU A 89 -5.07 11.86 -5.77
N GLY A 90 -4.25 10.81 -5.78
CA GLY A 90 -3.09 10.69 -6.64
C GLY A 90 -2.49 9.28 -6.58
N LYS A 91 -1.74 8.93 -7.61
CA LYS A 91 -1.05 7.65 -7.71
C LYS A 91 0.31 7.82 -8.38
N THR A 92 1.14 6.79 -8.35
CA THR A 92 2.37 6.84 -9.14
C THR A 92 2.05 6.87 -10.64
N LEU A 93 2.79 7.70 -11.36
CA LEU A 93 2.68 7.82 -12.82
C LEU A 93 3.63 6.86 -13.56
N ASP A 94 4.51 6.21 -12.81
CA ASP A 94 5.52 5.30 -13.34
C ASP A 94 5.77 4.14 -12.35
N ASP A 95 7.01 3.88 -11.94
CA ASP A 95 7.30 2.82 -10.97
C ASP A 95 6.64 3.11 -9.60
N SER A 96 6.23 2.06 -8.89
CA SER A 96 5.84 2.16 -7.48
C SER A 96 7.06 2.32 -6.57
N ALA A 97 6.87 2.85 -5.36
CA ALA A 97 7.95 3.02 -4.40
C ALA A 97 8.62 1.68 -4.04
N GLY A 98 7.83 0.63 -3.78
CA GLY A 98 8.38 -0.69 -3.44
C GLY A 98 9.15 -1.34 -4.59
N GLU A 99 8.64 -1.21 -5.82
CA GLU A 99 9.35 -1.69 -7.02
C GLU A 99 10.71 -1.02 -7.19
N VAL A 100 10.80 0.28 -6.90
CA VAL A 100 12.06 1.01 -6.98
C VAL A 100 13.03 0.56 -5.88
N PHE A 101 12.53 0.25 -4.67
CA PHE A 101 13.35 -0.38 -3.64
C PHE A 101 13.94 -1.70 -4.12
N ASP A 102 13.14 -2.58 -4.71
CA ASP A 102 13.60 -3.89 -5.20
C ASP A 102 14.61 -3.77 -6.34
N LYS A 103 14.35 -2.86 -7.29
CA LYS A 103 15.25 -2.61 -8.43
C LYS A 103 16.59 -2.04 -7.99
N VAL A 104 16.60 -1.05 -7.09
CA VAL A 104 17.84 -0.46 -6.57
C VAL A 104 18.63 -1.47 -5.73
N ALA A 105 17.96 -2.24 -4.87
CA ALA A 105 18.59 -3.30 -4.09
C ALA A 105 19.33 -4.30 -4.98
N ARG A 106 18.71 -4.73 -6.08
CA ARG A 106 19.34 -5.62 -7.07
C ARG A 106 20.61 -5.02 -7.65
N HIS A 107 20.61 -3.73 -8.02
CA HIS A 107 21.80 -3.05 -8.54
C HIS A 107 22.92 -2.89 -7.47
N LEU A 108 22.57 -2.81 -6.20
CA LEU A 108 23.52 -2.80 -5.09
C LEU A 108 24.04 -4.20 -4.71
N GLY A 109 23.52 -5.27 -5.36
CA GLY A 109 23.88 -6.66 -5.04
C GLY A 109 23.24 -7.18 -3.73
N LEU A 110 22.12 -6.55 -3.29
CA LEU A 110 21.38 -6.95 -2.11
C LEU A 110 20.30 -8.00 -2.45
N SER A 111 19.85 -8.73 -1.41
CA SER A 111 18.86 -9.79 -1.55
C SER A 111 17.43 -9.24 -1.77
N TYR A 112 16.52 -10.12 -2.19
CA TYR A 112 15.10 -9.85 -2.26
C TYR A 112 14.40 -10.35 -0.98
N PRO A 113 13.39 -9.61 -0.45
CA PRO A 113 12.85 -8.33 -0.93
C PRO A 113 13.77 -7.14 -0.63
N GLY A 114 13.90 -6.23 -1.59
CA GLY A 114 14.89 -5.15 -1.54
C GLY A 114 14.65 -4.09 -0.47
N GLY A 115 13.39 -3.79 -0.15
CA GLY A 115 13.04 -2.76 0.84
C GLY A 115 13.71 -2.99 2.20
N PRO A 116 13.53 -4.15 2.87
CA PRO A 116 14.18 -4.47 4.13
C PRO A 116 15.73 -4.44 4.07
N GLU A 117 16.31 -4.88 2.95
CA GLU A 117 17.76 -4.88 2.76
C GLU A 117 18.33 -3.45 2.67
N ILE A 118 17.69 -2.59 1.86
CA ILE A 118 18.04 -1.17 1.77
C ILE A 118 17.96 -0.51 3.15
N SER A 119 16.87 -0.75 3.90
CA SER A 119 16.71 -0.17 5.23
C SER A 119 17.81 -0.63 6.20
N ARG A 120 18.18 -1.91 6.15
CA ARG A 120 19.26 -2.46 6.98
C ARG A 120 20.61 -1.83 6.66
N GLU A 121 20.92 -1.61 5.37
CA GLU A 121 22.13 -0.92 4.97
C GLU A 121 22.09 0.57 5.37
N ALA A 122 20.95 1.23 5.19
CA ALA A 122 20.76 2.63 5.56
C ALA A 122 20.92 2.91 7.06
N GLU A 123 20.53 1.96 7.93
CA GLU A 123 20.66 2.08 9.39
C GLU A 123 22.11 2.09 9.87
N LYS A 124 23.09 1.66 9.05
CA LYS A 124 24.51 1.61 9.43
C LYS A 124 25.16 2.98 9.52
N ILE A 125 24.54 3.99 8.96
CA ILE A 125 25.07 5.36 8.93
C ILE A 125 24.01 6.38 9.35
N GLN A 126 24.48 7.52 9.86
CA GLN A 126 23.61 8.61 10.29
C GLN A 126 23.59 9.78 9.30
N LYS A 127 24.61 9.90 8.47
CA LYS A 127 24.76 11.02 7.52
C LYS A 127 25.51 10.53 6.29
N SER A 128 24.97 10.83 5.14
CA SER A 128 25.56 10.53 3.85
C SER A 128 25.80 11.79 3.02
N SER A 129 26.57 11.64 1.95
CA SER A 129 26.97 12.73 1.04
C SER A 129 26.23 12.72 -0.29
N TYR A 130 25.42 11.70 -0.60
CA TYR A 130 24.67 11.65 -1.84
C TYR A 130 23.42 12.53 -1.77
N LYS A 131 23.10 13.18 -2.90
CA LYS A 131 21.88 14.00 -3.05
C LYS A 131 21.07 13.49 -4.23
N PHE A 132 20.14 12.62 -3.93
CA PHE A 132 19.23 12.10 -4.95
C PHE A 132 18.00 13.01 -5.13
N PRO A 133 17.38 13.01 -6.32
CA PRO A 133 16.20 13.82 -6.59
C PRO A 133 14.99 13.36 -5.74
N ARG A 134 14.06 14.28 -5.50
CA ARG A 134 12.72 14.06 -4.92
C ARG A 134 11.67 14.40 -5.96
N PRO A 135 11.39 13.47 -6.90
CA PRO A 135 10.51 13.81 -8.02
C PRO A 135 9.15 14.25 -7.55
N MET A 136 8.56 15.21 -8.21
CA MET A 136 7.21 15.75 -7.97
C MET A 136 6.92 16.23 -6.53
N ILE A 137 7.91 16.36 -5.64
CA ILE A 137 7.68 16.75 -4.22
C ILE A 137 7.02 18.15 -4.13
N LYS A 138 7.27 19.05 -5.09
CA LYS A 138 6.69 20.40 -5.17
C LYS A 138 5.53 20.52 -6.14
N SER A 139 5.07 19.41 -6.77
CA SER A 139 3.94 19.48 -7.71
C SER A 139 2.65 19.90 -6.97
N LYS A 140 1.73 20.53 -7.70
CA LYS A 140 0.46 20.97 -7.14
C LYS A 140 -0.49 19.79 -6.87
N ASP A 141 -0.38 18.72 -7.65
CA ASP A 141 -1.16 17.49 -7.52
C ASP A 141 -0.62 16.57 -6.41
N TYR A 142 -1.27 15.43 -6.24
CA TYR A 142 -0.87 14.40 -5.27
C TYR A 142 -0.23 13.17 -5.93
N ASN A 143 0.05 13.21 -7.25
CA ASN A 143 0.68 12.11 -7.95
C ASN A 143 2.14 11.94 -7.54
N PHE A 144 2.64 10.72 -7.70
CA PHE A 144 4.01 10.33 -7.41
C PHE A 144 4.75 9.97 -8.70
N SER A 145 6.08 9.99 -8.66
CA SER A 145 6.95 9.46 -9.69
C SER A 145 8.26 9.03 -9.04
N PHE A 146 8.79 7.88 -9.40
CA PHE A 146 10.02 7.34 -8.83
C PHE A 146 11.02 6.86 -9.89
N SER A 147 10.64 6.75 -11.17
CA SER A 147 11.55 6.31 -12.24
C SER A 147 12.76 7.21 -12.41
N GLY A 148 12.59 8.54 -12.27
CA GLY A 148 13.71 9.48 -12.31
C GLY A 148 14.68 9.31 -11.12
N LEU A 149 14.17 9.06 -9.93
CA LEU A 149 14.99 8.73 -8.75
C LEU A 149 15.76 7.42 -8.98
N LYS A 150 15.08 6.35 -9.42
CA LYS A 150 15.70 5.06 -9.76
C LYS A 150 16.87 5.23 -10.72
N THR A 151 16.64 5.94 -11.83
CA THR A 151 17.66 6.17 -12.87
C THR A 151 18.87 6.91 -12.29
N SER A 152 18.66 7.96 -11.51
CA SER A 152 19.72 8.72 -10.85
C SER A 152 20.57 7.84 -9.91
N VAL A 153 19.94 6.99 -9.11
CA VAL A 153 20.65 6.08 -8.21
C VAL A 153 21.45 5.03 -8.99
N ILE A 154 20.85 4.42 -10.01
CA ILE A 154 21.53 3.41 -10.85
C ILE A 154 22.73 4.02 -11.59
N GLN A 155 22.62 5.24 -12.11
CA GLN A 155 23.74 5.95 -12.72
C GLN A 155 24.87 6.20 -11.71
N THR A 156 24.53 6.58 -10.47
CA THR A 156 25.52 6.74 -9.41
C THR A 156 26.25 5.42 -9.11
N ILE A 157 25.49 4.32 -8.98
CA ILE A 157 26.03 2.98 -8.75
C ILE A 157 27.02 2.57 -9.85
N ASN A 158 26.65 2.80 -11.11
CA ASN A 158 27.46 2.43 -12.27
C ASN A 158 28.76 3.25 -12.40
N ASN A 159 28.81 4.43 -11.81
CA ASN A 159 29.96 5.35 -11.87
C ASN A 159 30.96 5.21 -10.72
N ILE A 160 30.72 4.28 -9.78
CA ILE A 160 31.59 4.08 -8.62
C ILE A 160 31.97 2.61 -8.47
N LYS A 161 33.07 2.36 -7.76
CA LYS A 161 33.37 1.01 -7.28
C LYS A 161 32.62 0.75 -5.98
N LEU A 162 31.63 -0.13 -6.04
CA LEU A 162 30.85 -0.48 -4.86
C LEU A 162 31.71 -1.11 -3.76
N ASN A 163 31.50 -0.65 -2.55
CA ASN A 163 32.02 -1.20 -1.31
C ASN A 163 30.96 -1.06 -0.19
N LYS A 164 31.20 -1.64 0.98
CA LYS A 164 30.22 -1.64 2.07
C LYS A 164 29.78 -0.23 2.49
N ASN A 165 30.69 0.74 2.50
CA ASN A 165 30.38 2.12 2.88
C ASN A 165 29.51 2.81 1.82
N SER A 166 29.88 2.70 0.53
CA SER A 166 29.11 3.29 -0.55
C SER A 166 27.70 2.68 -0.69
N ILE A 167 27.54 1.37 -0.40
CA ILE A 167 26.23 0.71 -0.36
C ILE A 167 25.38 1.32 0.76
N ALA A 168 25.92 1.48 1.96
CA ALA A 168 25.21 2.08 3.09
C ALA A 168 24.85 3.55 2.82
N ASP A 169 25.78 4.35 2.27
CA ASP A 169 25.56 5.75 1.91
C ASP A 169 24.44 5.91 0.88
N ILE A 170 24.50 5.15 -0.23
CA ILE A 170 23.49 5.17 -1.26
C ILE A 170 22.13 4.74 -0.71
N SER A 171 22.09 3.66 0.05
CA SER A 171 20.87 3.14 0.66
C SER A 171 20.21 4.17 1.56
N HIS A 172 20.99 4.87 2.39
CA HIS A 172 20.50 5.90 3.31
C HIS A 172 19.83 7.08 2.57
N ASP A 173 20.48 7.65 1.55
CA ASP A 173 19.97 8.83 0.85
C ASP A 173 18.86 8.48 -0.14
N PHE A 174 18.93 7.30 -0.75
CA PHE A 174 17.88 6.77 -1.59
C PHE A 174 16.58 6.54 -0.79
N GLU A 175 16.64 5.83 0.31
CA GLU A 175 15.50 5.60 1.21
C GLU A 175 14.92 6.93 1.70
N SER A 176 15.78 7.87 2.13
CA SER A 176 15.36 9.20 2.55
C SER A 176 14.61 9.94 1.46
N SER A 177 15.06 9.83 0.18
CA SER A 177 14.43 10.51 -0.95
C SER A 177 13.02 10.02 -1.24
N ILE A 178 12.78 8.70 -1.15
CA ILE A 178 11.42 8.13 -1.27
C ILE A 178 10.54 8.60 -0.12
N ILE A 179 11.02 8.46 1.11
CA ILE A 179 10.28 8.80 2.32
C ILE A 179 9.89 10.29 2.33
N ASP A 180 10.80 11.18 1.92
CA ASP A 180 10.53 12.62 1.80
C ASP A 180 9.31 12.91 0.91
N VAL A 181 9.24 12.26 -0.26
CA VAL A 181 8.14 12.45 -1.20
C VAL A 181 6.83 11.91 -0.63
N LEU A 182 6.87 10.69 -0.07
CA LEU A 182 5.67 10.04 0.51
C LEU A 182 5.07 10.87 1.65
N ILE A 183 5.89 11.29 2.61
CA ILE A 183 5.44 12.07 3.77
C ILE A 183 4.92 13.44 3.34
N THR A 184 5.70 14.18 2.55
CA THR A 184 5.34 15.54 2.16
C THR A 184 3.98 15.58 1.46
N LYS A 185 3.74 14.69 0.50
CA LYS A 185 2.48 14.65 -0.24
C LYS A 185 1.29 14.17 0.61
N THR A 186 1.52 13.20 1.49
CA THR A 186 0.47 12.69 2.37
C THR A 186 0.04 13.75 3.39
N ILE A 187 0.99 14.43 4.04
CA ILE A 187 0.69 15.51 4.98
C ILE A 187 0.03 16.69 4.25
N LYS A 188 0.51 17.06 3.04
CA LYS A 188 -0.12 18.08 2.21
C LYS A 188 -1.60 17.77 1.96
N ALA A 189 -1.91 16.54 1.50
CA ALA A 189 -3.29 16.12 1.25
C ALA A 189 -4.16 16.18 2.52
N SER A 190 -3.65 15.68 3.64
CA SER A 190 -4.34 15.73 4.93
C SER A 190 -4.67 17.17 5.36
N ASN A 191 -3.73 18.10 5.19
CA ASN A 191 -3.92 19.51 5.55
C ASN A 191 -4.92 20.22 4.62
N GLU A 192 -4.78 20.04 3.31
CA GLU A 192 -5.64 20.70 2.32
C GLU A 192 -7.09 20.18 2.39
N LEU A 193 -7.29 18.93 2.81
CA LEU A 193 -8.62 18.32 2.98
C LEU A 193 -9.20 18.49 4.39
N GLY A 194 -8.44 19.04 5.35
CA GLY A 194 -8.89 19.20 6.72
C GLY A 194 -9.15 17.85 7.44
N VAL A 195 -8.39 16.80 7.09
CA VAL A 195 -8.54 15.47 7.65
C VAL A 195 -7.34 15.13 8.53
N ASP A 196 -7.58 14.78 9.81
CA ASP A 196 -6.51 14.55 10.77
C ASP A 196 -6.07 13.10 10.89
N ASN A 197 -6.89 12.16 10.46
CA ASN A 197 -6.54 10.74 10.47
C ASN A 197 -5.79 10.37 9.19
N ILE A 198 -4.60 9.78 9.34
CA ILE A 198 -3.77 9.29 8.23
C ILE A 198 -3.50 7.81 8.45
N VAL A 199 -3.77 6.99 7.45
CA VAL A 199 -3.50 5.55 7.43
C VAL A 199 -2.37 5.27 6.46
N ILE A 200 -1.36 4.53 6.86
CA ILE A 200 -0.28 4.08 5.98
C ILE A 200 -0.31 2.56 5.92
N THR A 201 -0.54 1.99 4.74
CA THR A 201 -0.71 0.55 4.52
C THR A 201 0.13 0.03 3.35
N GLY A 202 0.17 -1.29 3.17
CA GLY A 202 0.99 -1.98 2.19
C GLY A 202 2.39 -2.32 2.72
N GLY A 203 3.12 -3.19 2.01
CA GLY A 203 4.39 -3.77 2.49
C GLY A 203 5.46 -2.75 2.86
N VAL A 204 5.54 -1.60 2.16
CA VAL A 204 6.51 -0.53 2.48
C VAL A 204 6.15 0.20 3.78
N SER A 205 4.89 0.11 4.25
CA SER A 205 4.50 0.67 5.55
C SER A 205 5.20 0.04 6.75
N ALA A 206 5.82 -1.14 6.57
CA ALA A 206 6.65 -1.79 7.58
C ALA A 206 8.03 -1.11 7.78
N ASN A 207 8.43 -0.21 6.88
CA ASN A 207 9.71 0.51 6.97
C ASN A 207 9.77 1.37 8.23
N LYS A 208 10.74 1.09 9.11
CA LYS A 208 10.88 1.76 10.42
C LYS A 208 11.11 3.27 10.30
N LYS A 209 11.94 3.68 9.33
CA LYS A 209 12.26 5.11 9.11
C LYS A 209 11.02 5.87 8.66
N LEU A 210 10.23 5.29 7.75
CA LEU A 210 8.95 5.85 7.32
C LEU A 210 8.00 6.04 8.51
N ARG A 211 7.81 5.02 9.34
CA ARG A 211 6.97 5.07 10.55
C ARG A 211 7.42 6.16 11.52
N ASN A 212 8.70 6.15 11.88
CA ASN A 212 9.27 7.12 12.82
C ASN A 212 9.12 8.56 12.30
N ARG A 213 9.35 8.77 11.01
CA ARG A 213 9.21 10.09 10.41
C ARG A 213 7.76 10.57 10.36
N PHE A 214 6.79 9.72 10.00
CA PHE A 214 5.38 10.09 10.08
C PHE A 214 4.98 10.51 11.49
N GLN A 215 5.39 9.75 12.52
CA GLN A 215 5.09 10.07 13.93
C GLN A 215 5.70 11.40 14.36
N ASN A 216 6.90 11.74 13.88
CA ASN A 216 7.62 12.95 14.27
C ASN A 216 7.19 14.20 13.48
N GLU A 217 6.91 14.07 12.19
CA GLU A 217 6.63 15.20 11.30
C GLU A 217 5.15 15.54 11.23
N ALA A 218 4.28 14.58 11.45
CA ALA A 218 2.83 14.77 11.44
C ALA A 218 2.25 14.92 12.86
N LYS A 219 2.90 15.68 13.75
CA LYS A 219 2.59 15.79 15.19
C LYS A 219 1.14 16.19 15.52
N LEU A 220 0.45 16.87 14.61
CA LEU A 220 -0.95 17.27 14.78
C LEU A 220 -1.94 16.31 14.13
N LYS A 221 -1.47 15.15 13.67
CA LYS A 221 -2.27 14.14 12.98
C LYS A 221 -2.28 12.82 13.74
N ASN A 222 -3.36 12.08 13.61
CA ASN A 222 -3.45 10.72 14.12
C ASN A 222 -2.93 9.76 13.05
N ILE A 223 -1.80 9.11 13.31
CA ILE A 223 -1.16 8.21 12.36
C ILE A 223 -1.47 6.77 12.72
N PHE A 224 -2.04 6.02 11.79
CA PHE A 224 -2.45 4.63 11.95
C PHE A 224 -1.68 3.73 10.97
N PHE A 225 -1.22 2.60 11.48
CA PHE A 225 -0.62 1.54 10.70
C PHE A 225 -1.37 0.25 11.02
N PRO A 226 -1.78 -0.55 10.04
CA PRO A 226 -2.31 -1.87 10.34
C PRO A 226 -1.25 -2.71 11.06
N ASP A 227 -1.69 -3.67 11.86
CA ASP A 227 -0.80 -4.68 12.40
C ASP A 227 -0.07 -5.40 11.27
N ILE A 228 1.15 -5.88 11.53
CA ILE A 228 2.03 -6.47 10.51
C ILE A 228 1.32 -7.62 9.79
N GLU A 229 0.53 -8.43 10.52
CA GLU A 229 -0.24 -9.54 9.95
C GLU A 229 -1.32 -9.11 8.94
N PHE A 230 -1.84 -7.86 9.02
CA PHE A 230 -2.81 -7.29 8.09
C PHE A 230 -2.17 -6.34 7.05
N SER A 231 -0.86 -6.12 7.11
CA SER A 231 -0.14 -5.27 6.16
C SER A 231 0.17 -5.97 4.83
N THR A 232 0.17 -7.31 4.81
CA THR A 232 0.35 -8.16 3.63
C THR A 232 -0.99 -8.74 3.18
N ASP A 233 -1.00 -9.42 2.02
CA ASP A 233 -2.21 -10.07 1.48
C ASP A 233 -2.79 -11.08 2.47
N ASN A 234 -4.06 -10.94 2.79
CA ASN A 234 -4.75 -11.82 3.71
C ASN A 234 -6.27 -11.85 3.43
N GLY A 235 -6.93 -12.95 3.82
CA GLY A 235 -8.39 -13.11 3.64
C GLY A 235 -9.21 -12.23 4.61
N ALA A 236 -8.65 -11.82 5.75
CA ALA A 236 -9.39 -11.05 6.74
C ALA A 236 -9.74 -9.64 6.22
N MET A 237 -8.83 -8.99 5.49
CA MET A 237 -9.10 -7.67 4.88
C MET A 237 -10.23 -7.73 3.85
N ILE A 238 -10.30 -8.82 3.08
CA ILE A 238 -11.37 -9.04 2.08
C ILE A 238 -12.71 -9.27 2.78
N ALA A 239 -12.73 -10.12 3.80
CA ALA A 239 -13.92 -10.40 4.59
C ALA A 239 -14.43 -9.12 5.30
N TYR A 240 -13.52 -8.33 5.88
CA TYR A 240 -13.85 -7.10 6.59
C TYR A 240 -14.48 -6.05 5.67
N LEU A 241 -13.85 -5.78 4.52
CA LEU A 241 -14.43 -4.84 3.55
C LEU A 241 -15.75 -5.37 2.97
N GLY A 242 -15.85 -6.69 2.74
CA GLY A 242 -17.08 -7.35 2.35
C GLY A 242 -18.20 -7.10 3.36
N TRP A 243 -17.92 -7.23 4.66
CA TRP A 243 -18.88 -6.91 5.72
C TRP A 243 -19.29 -5.43 5.72
N ILE A 244 -18.35 -4.49 5.54
CA ILE A 244 -18.66 -3.06 5.46
C ILE A 244 -19.61 -2.79 4.28
N LYS A 245 -19.26 -3.27 3.08
CA LYS A 245 -20.01 -3.03 1.84
C LYS A 245 -21.35 -3.77 1.80
N SER A 246 -21.47 -4.88 2.53
CA SER A 246 -22.70 -5.68 2.57
C SER A 246 -23.93 -4.91 3.11
N LYS A 247 -23.70 -3.79 3.78
CA LYS A 247 -24.78 -2.93 4.27
C LYS A 247 -25.49 -2.15 3.14
N SER A 248 -24.87 -2.02 1.98
CA SER A 248 -25.36 -1.20 0.86
C SER A 248 -25.42 -1.91 -0.49
N HIS A 249 -24.65 -2.97 -0.70
CA HIS A 249 -24.54 -3.64 -2.01
C HIS A 249 -24.49 -5.16 -1.85
N PHE A 250 -25.26 -5.88 -2.67
CA PHE A 250 -25.17 -7.32 -2.83
C PHE A 250 -25.25 -7.69 -4.30
N SER A 251 -24.54 -8.72 -4.71
CA SER A 251 -24.74 -9.39 -5.98
C SER A 251 -25.18 -10.83 -5.76
N ASN A 252 -26.33 -11.21 -6.29
CA ASN A 252 -26.73 -12.61 -6.43
C ASN A 252 -26.33 -13.16 -7.81
N ASN A 253 -25.52 -12.42 -8.57
CA ASN A 253 -25.11 -12.81 -9.91
C ASN A 253 -24.01 -13.88 -9.82
N LEU A 254 -24.18 -14.97 -10.57
CA LEU A 254 -23.20 -16.04 -10.72
C LEU A 254 -22.13 -15.72 -11.78
N GLU A 255 -22.26 -14.62 -12.50
CA GLU A 255 -21.24 -14.17 -13.45
C GLU A 255 -19.91 -13.93 -12.75
N ILE A 256 -18.83 -14.41 -13.35
CA ILE A 256 -17.46 -14.25 -12.84
C ILE A 256 -16.71 -13.39 -13.85
N ASN A 257 -16.50 -12.13 -13.52
CA ASN A 257 -15.80 -11.15 -14.35
C ASN A 257 -14.64 -10.54 -13.56
N PRO A 258 -13.56 -11.31 -13.30
CA PRO A 258 -12.41 -10.78 -12.59
C PRO A 258 -11.69 -9.76 -13.46
N ASP A 259 -11.16 -8.73 -12.83
CA ASP A 259 -10.46 -7.66 -13.49
C ASP A 259 -8.97 -7.71 -13.14
N SER A 260 -8.11 -7.74 -14.14
CA SER A 260 -6.67 -7.62 -13.94
C SER A 260 -6.23 -6.21 -13.54
N ILE A 261 -7.12 -5.22 -13.73
CA ILE A 261 -6.92 -3.82 -13.38
C ILE A 261 -7.94 -3.47 -12.30
N SER A 262 -7.53 -2.71 -11.29
CA SER A 262 -8.47 -2.24 -10.28
C SER A 262 -9.55 -1.38 -10.91
N ARG A 263 -10.82 -1.69 -10.65
CA ARG A 263 -11.97 -0.82 -10.99
C ARG A 263 -12.07 0.40 -10.08
N PHE A 264 -11.24 0.41 -9.08
CA PHE A 264 -11.23 1.40 -8.02
C PHE A 264 -10.37 2.63 -8.37
N PHE A 265 -9.45 2.49 -9.34
CA PHE A 265 -8.46 3.52 -9.71
C PHE A 265 -8.52 3.91 -11.19
#